data_404d77d83e8a1bf02984820fb8e88c16
#
_entry.id   404d77d83e8a1bf02984820fb8e88c16
#
_cell.length_a   1.000
_cell.length_b   1.000
_cell.length_c   1.000
_cell.angle_alpha   90.00
_cell.angle_beta   90.00
_cell.angle_gamma   90.00
#
_symmetry.space_group_name_H-M   'P 1'
#
loop_
_entity.id
_entity.type
_entity.pdbx_description
1 polymer ?
#
loop_
_entity_poly.entity_id
_entity_poly.type
_entity_poly.pdbx_seq_one_letter_code
_entity_poly.pdbx_strand_id
1 'polypeptide(L)'
;APEHCGGRLYNKLTAAYPMTRTWGYVTPSVSLQHLYTQFDQESADANGLDKNSKSQSIFVPQFSIDSGLNFFKTGTPFGKFDDSLGGYQLLSPRLKYVYSPYKDQTDVPNFNTRLASLNFSQLYEDSWFLGYDRLPDNNHLTPSLNYRYIDGNGLTRLDASVGKQIYLSDIRVHLDNTDDGLKIDNTGTVFEVSTQPRQDFWVDLDGSVDDNADLNYINTQFRYAPTFNSLYNLGYIKRNESRFGQKDLSAFTGSAVLPINDNWQFLGAVQYDNEKSRFSDVLAGFTYDSCCYGLSIYARRYYDELSDKDSADHAIMAEISLNGLS
;
A
#
# COMPACT_ATOMS: atom_id res chain seq x y z
N ALA A 1 -23.15 -8.22 -13.68
CA ALA A 1 -22.15 -9.28 -13.53
C ALA A 1 -22.88 -10.46 -12.90
N PRO A 2 -22.64 -11.72 -13.30
CA PRO A 2 -23.20 -12.86 -12.61
C PRO A 2 -22.73 -12.83 -11.16
N GLU A 3 -23.68 -12.92 -10.21
CA GLU A 3 -23.36 -13.03 -8.81
C GLU A 3 -22.73 -14.40 -8.57
N HIS A 4 -21.45 -14.44 -8.26
CA HIS A 4 -20.76 -15.67 -7.91
C HIS A 4 -21.21 -16.10 -6.51
N CYS A 5 -21.96 -17.20 -6.44
CA CYS A 5 -22.43 -17.79 -5.19
C CYS A 5 -21.50 -18.90 -4.74
N GLY A 6 -20.91 -18.75 -3.58
CA GLY A 6 -20.02 -19.75 -3.00
C GLY A 6 -19.60 -19.39 -1.59
N GLY A 7 -18.98 -20.34 -0.92
CA GLY A 7 -18.41 -20.20 0.40
C GLY A 7 -16.92 -20.48 0.39
N ARG A 8 -16.15 -19.77 1.21
CA ARG A 8 -14.76 -20.10 1.46
C ARG A 8 -14.46 -20.08 2.96
N LEU A 9 -13.56 -20.96 3.34
CA LEU A 9 -12.98 -20.98 4.68
C LEU A 9 -11.46 -20.90 4.53
N TYR A 10 -10.87 -19.85 5.10
CA TYR A 10 -9.42 -19.67 5.14
C TYR A 10 -8.93 -19.75 6.57
N ASN A 11 -7.88 -20.55 6.79
CA ASN A 11 -7.20 -20.67 8.06
C ASN A 11 -5.70 -20.51 7.86
N LYS A 12 -5.04 -19.74 8.74
CA LYS A 12 -3.57 -19.64 8.78
C LYS A 12 -3.10 -19.85 10.23
N LEU A 13 -2.28 -20.86 10.43
CA LEU A 13 -1.59 -21.10 11.69
C LEU A 13 -0.12 -20.74 11.51
N THR A 14 0.40 -19.85 12.35
CA THR A 14 1.79 -19.38 12.27
C THR A 14 2.50 -19.59 13.60
N ALA A 15 3.70 -20.14 13.53
CA ALA A 15 4.65 -20.20 14.64
C ALA A 15 5.91 -19.42 14.24
N ALA A 16 6.32 -18.46 15.07
CA ALA A 16 7.51 -17.66 14.86
C ALA A 16 8.38 -17.63 16.13
N TYR A 17 9.69 -17.58 15.94
CA TYR A 17 10.64 -17.50 17.04
C TYR A 17 11.57 -16.30 16.88
N PRO A 18 11.19 -15.10 17.41
CA PRO A 18 12.00 -13.91 17.30
C PRO A 18 13.21 -13.96 18.25
N MET A 19 14.39 -13.84 17.67
CA MET A 19 15.66 -13.68 18.38
C MET A 19 16.16 -12.27 18.16
N THR A 20 16.06 -11.42 19.19
CA THR A 20 16.41 -10.00 19.09
C THR A 20 17.62 -9.65 19.97
N ARG A 21 18.45 -8.73 19.47
CA ARG A 21 19.57 -8.09 20.16
C ARG A 21 19.57 -6.60 19.83
N THR A 22 20.32 -5.81 20.56
CA THR A 22 20.46 -4.36 20.29
C THR A 22 21.02 -4.05 18.89
N TRP A 23 21.85 -4.93 18.36
CA TRP A 23 22.50 -4.78 17.06
C TRP A 23 21.76 -5.44 15.90
N GLY A 24 20.67 -6.19 16.17
CA GLY A 24 19.92 -6.86 15.09
C GLY A 24 18.95 -7.92 15.59
N TYR A 25 18.31 -8.57 14.63
CA TYR A 25 17.35 -9.65 14.90
C TYR A 25 17.39 -10.72 13.81
N VAL A 26 16.90 -11.91 14.17
CA VAL A 26 16.57 -13.00 13.26
C VAL A 26 15.27 -13.64 13.73
N THR A 27 14.29 -13.74 12.83
CA THR A 27 12.97 -14.30 13.12
C THR A 27 12.62 -15.37 12.08
N PRO A 28 12.96 -16.65 12.35
CA PRO A 28 12.40 -17.76 11.57
C PRO A 28 10.92 -17.92 11.89
N SER A 29 10.13 -18.25 10.88
CA SER A 29 8.72 -18.59 11.05
C SER A 29 8.28 -19.68 10.11
N VAL A 30 7.29 -20.44 10.56
CA VAL A 30 6.60 -21.47 9.77
C VAL A 30 5.12 -21.21 9.87
N SER A 31 4.42 -21.25 8.75
CA SER A 31 2.96 -21.18 8.72
C SER A 31 2.37 -22.31 7.87
N LEU A 32 1.18 -22.73 8.26
CA LEU A 32 0.34 -23.63 7.48
C LEU A 32 -0.91 -22.87 7.08
N GLN A 33 -1.14 -22.76 5.79
CA GLN A 33 -2.30 -22.12 5.20
C GLN A 33 -3.24 -23.19 4.66
N HIS A 34 -4.53 -23.05 4.94
CA HIS A 34 -5.57 -23.92 4.43
C HIS A 34 -6.69 -23.08 3.83
N LEU A 35 -7.00 -23.34 2.58
CA LEU A 35 -8.12 -22.77 1.85
C LEU A 35 -9.09 -23.88 1.47
N TYR A 36 -10.33 -23.77 1.92
CA TYR A 36 -11.45 -24.57 1.48
C TYR A 36 -12.44 -23.67 0.75
N THR A 37 -12.80 -24.05 -0.47
CA THR A 37 -13.81 -23.35 -1.27
C THR A 37 -14.93 -24.30 -1.67
N GLN A 38 -16.15 -23.81 -1.65
CA GLN A 38 -17.33 -24.49 -2.18
C GLN A 38 -18.10 -23.50 -3.06
N PHE A 39 -18.48 -23.91 -4.26
CA PHE A 39 -19.14 -23.06 -5.23
C PHE A 39 -20.20 -23.84 -6.01
N ASP A 40 -21.16 -23.11 -6.57
CA ASP A 40 -22.22 -23.69 -7.38
C ASP A 40 -21.82 -23.85 -8.86
N GLN A 41 -22.70 -24.47 -9.65
CA GLN A 41 -22.45 -24.72 -11.08
C GLN A 41 -22.37 -23.42 -11.88
N GLU A 42 -23.13 -22.40 -11.52
CA GLU A 42 -23.20 -21.15 -12.22
C GLU A 42 -21.87 -20.35 -12.02
N SER A 43 -21.32 -20.40 -10.80
CA SER A 43 -20.00 -19.84 -10.51
C SER A 43 -18.86 -20.59 -11.22
N ALA A 44 -18.97 -21.92 -11.38
CA ALA A 44 -18.00 -22.72 -12.14
C ALA A 44 -18.01 -22.31 -13.62
N ASP A 45 -19.17 -22.21 -14.23
CA ASP A 45 -19.34 -21.85 -15.66
C ASP A 45 -18.83 -20.41 -15.91
N ALA A 46 -19.08 -19.47 -14.99
CA ALA A 46 -18.63 -18.08 -15.08
C ALA A 46 -17.10 -17.93 -15.01
N ASN A 47 -16.40 -18.82 -14.31
CA ASN A 47 -14.94 -18.82 -14.18
C ASN A 47 -14.25 -19.80 -15.14
N GLY A 48 -14.96 -20.50 -16.02
CA GLY A 48 -14.40 -21.50 -16.94
C GLY A 48 -13.83 -22.73 -16.24
N LEU A 49 -14.33 -23.06 -15.04
CA LEU A 49 -13.84 -24.16 -14.22
C LEU A 49 -14.42 -25.50 -14.64
N ASP A 50 -13.75 -26.59 -14.25
CA ASP A 50 -14.30 -27.96 -14.50
C ASP A 50 -15.62 -28.15 -13.74
N LYS A 51 -16.67 -28.48 -14.50
CA LYS A 51 -18.05 -28.69 -14.04
C LYS A 51 -18.21 -29.79 -12.98
N ASN A 52 -17.21 -30.63 -12.78
CA ASN A 52 -17.22 -31.70 -11.80
C ASN A 52 -16.67 -31.32 -10.43
N SER A 53 -15.98 -30.17 -10.32
CA SER A 53 -15.34 -29.74 -9.10
C SER A 53 -16.21 -28.72 -8.36
N LYS A 54 -16.99 -29.16 -7.37
CA LYS A 54 -17.85 -28.28 -6.54
C LYS A 54 -17.20 -27.80 -5.25
N SER A 55 -16.06 -28.36 -4.91
CA SER A 55 -15.30 -27.96 -3.72
C SER A 55 -13.82 -28.28 -3.87
N GLN A 56 -12.98 -27.40 -3.36
CA GLN A 56 -11.53 -27.54 -3.35
C GLN A 56 -11.00 -27.36 -1.93
N SER A 57 -9.97 -28.13 -1.58
CA SER A 57 -9.28 -28.03 -0.29
C SER A 57 -7.77 -28.03 -0.52
N ILE A 58 -7.12 -26.92 -0.21
CA ILE A 58 -5.71 -26.70 -0.53
C ILE A 58 -4.95 -26.39 0.75
N PHE A 59 -3.83 -27.08 0.95
CA PHE A 59 -2.88 -26.82 2.04
C PHE A 59 -1.54 -26.39 1.49
N VAL A 60 -1.05 -25.23 1.97
CA VAL A 60 0.26 -24.68 1.59
C VAL A 60 1.06 -24.39 2.86
N PRO A 61 2.13 -25.15 3.13
CA PRO A 61 3.10 -24.77 4.15
C PRO A 61 3.96 -23.63 3.62
N GLN A 62 4.32 -22.70 4.51
CA GLN A 62 5.22 -21.60 4.20
C GLN A 62 6.30 -21.51 5.28
N PHE A 63 7.52 -21.32 4.85
CA PHE A 63 8.66 -21.01 5.69
C PHE A 63 9.15 -19.61 5.38
N SER A 64 9.51 -18.84 6.40
CA SER A 64 10.20 -17.59 6.22
C SER A 64 11.28 -17.36 7.27
N ILE A 65 12.28 -16.57 6.88
CA ILE A 65 13.30 -16.07 7.80
C ILE A 65 13.49 -14.58 7.51
N ASP A 66 13.29 -13.76 8.53
CA ASP A 66 13.46 -12.31 8.47
C ASP A 66 14.61 -11.92 9.39
N SER A 67 15.58 -11.20 8.88
CA SER A 67 16.77 -10.79 9.63
C SER A 67 17.14 -9.35 9.30
N GLY A 68 17.66 -8.64 10.32
CA GLY A 68 18.13 -7.28 10.14
C GLY A 68 19.23 -6.93 11.13
N LEU A 69 20.05 -5.95 10.74
CA LEU A 69 21.08 -5.36 11.58
C LEU A 69 20.76 -3.90 11.84
N ASN A 70 21.27 -3.36 12.95
CA ASN A 70 21.11 -1.97 13.31
C ASN A 70 22.47 -1.34 13.60
N PHE A 71 22.85 -0.36 12.80
CA PHE A 71 24.06 0.43 12.97
C PHE A 71 23.69 1.84 13.40
N PHE A 72 24.21 2.27 14.54
CA PHE A 72 23.92 3.58 15.13
C PHE A 72 25.13 4.51 15.03
N LYS A 73 24.86 5.76 14.71
CA LYS A 73 25.85 6.84 14.76
C LYS A 73 25.22 8.08 15.35
N THR A 74 25.88 8.70 16.32
CA THR A 74 25.46 10.00 16.88
C THR A 74 25.88 11.16 15.98
N GLY A 75 25.13 12.26 16.03
CA GLY A 75 25.38 13.48 15.28
C GLY A 75 24.52 13.63 14.03
N THR A 76 24.58 14.81 13.43
CA THR A 76 23.78 15.21 12.26
C THR A 76 24.37 14.66 10.97
N PRO A 77 23.56 14.26 9.99
CA PRO A 77 24.02 13.93 8.67
C PRO A 77 24.45 15.22 7.95
N PHE A 78 25.60 15.17 7.28
CA PHE A 78 26.11 16.25 6.42
C PHE A 78 26.33 17.62 7.09
N GLY A 79 26.27 17.71 8.42
CA GLY A 79 26.52 18.96 9.16
C GLY A 79 25.56 20.13 8.85
N LYS A 80 24.38 19.86 8.28
CA LYS A 80 23.46 20.87 7.77
C LYS A 80 22.17 21.07 8.56
N PHE A 81 21.84 20.17 9.49
CA PHE A 81 20.71 20.37 10.38
C PHE A 81 21.24 21.01 11.67
N ASP A 82 20.64 22.14 12.06
CA ASP A 82 20.95 22.77 13.35
C ASP A 82 20.40 21.88 14.46
N ASP A 83 21.28 21.07 15.01
CA ASP A 83 20.96 20.12 16.05
C ASP A 83 21.83 20.42 17.28
N SER A 84 21.46 21.46 17.97
CA SER A 84 22.14 21.87 19.21
C SER A 84 22.03 20.82 20.33
N LEU A 85 21.08 19.87 20.22
CA LEU A 85 20.84 18.82 21.22
C LEU A 85 21.47 17.46 20.83
N GLY A 86 22.05 17.37 19.61
CA GLY A 86 22.64 16.13 19.08
C GLY A 86 21.59 15.08 18.72
N GLY A 87 21.57 14.65 17.46
CA GLY A 87 20.70 13.60 16.97
C GLY A 87 21.43 12.28 16.80
N TYR A 88 20.73 11.29 16.24
CA TYR A 88 21.34 10.02 15.88
C TYR A 88 20.85 9.52 14.51
N GLN A 89 21.71 8.76 13.88
CA GLN A 89 21.50 8.13 12.60
C GLN A 89 21.39 6.62 12.80
N LEU A 90 20.47 5.99 12.12
CA LEU A 90 20.29 4.56 12.11
C LEU A 90 20.37 4.04 10.68
N LEU A 91 21.25 3.06 10.44
CA LEU A 91 21.32 2.32 9.18
C LEU A 91 20.93 0.87 9.45
N SER A 92 19.89 0.38 8.78
CA SER A 92 19.30 -0.92 9.02
C SER A 92 19.20 -1.74 7.72
N PRO A 93 20.22 -2.53 7.37
CA PRO A 93 20.06 -3.56 6.34
C PRO A 93 19.15 -4.67 6.86
N ARG A 94 18.27 -5.15 5.98
CA ARG A 94 17.32 -6.23 6.24
C ARG A 94 17.32 -7.22 5.08
N LEU A 95 17.15 -8.49 5.43
CA LEU A 95 17.05 -9.59 4.49
C LEU A 95 15.93 -10.51 4.92
N LYS A 96 14.93 -10.69 4.05
CA LYS A 96 13.85 -11.67 4.27
C LYS A 96 13.89 -12.72 3.16
N TYR A 97 13.76 -13.98 3.52
CA TYR A 97 13.53 -15.09 2.60
C TYR A 97 12.17 -15.71 2.88
N VAL A 98 11.42 -16.02 1.83
CA VAL A 98 10.11 -16.68 1.93
C VAL A 98 10.07 -17.83 0.92
N TYR A 99 9.58 -18.97 1.40
CA TYR A 99 9.33 -20.15 0.58
C TYR A 99 7.97 -20.75 0.87
N SER A 100 7.18 -20.98 -0.15
CA SER A 100 5.98 -21.82 -0.13
C SER A 100 5.86 -22.59 -1.46
N PRO A 101 5.60 -23.92 -1.42
CA PRO A 101 5.53 -24.71 -2.63
C PRO A 101 4.29 -24.36 -3.44
N TYR A 102 4.41 -24.48 -4.76
CA TYR A 102 3.26 -24.40 -5.66
C TYR A 102 2.23 -25.48 -5.34
N LYS A 103 0.98 -25.10 -5.38
CA LYS A 103 -0.19 -25.99 -5.42
C LYS A 103 -1.11 -25.51 -6.52
N ASP A 104 -1.61 -26.45 -7.30
CA ASP A 104 -2.57 -26.16 -8.35
C ASP A 104 -3.85 -25.58 -7.75
N GLN A 105 -4.29 -24.44 -8.30
CA GLN A 105 -5.44 -23.65 -7.88
C GLN A 105 -6.26 -23.19 -9.10
N THR A 106 -6.02 -23.79 -10.26
CA THR A 106 -6.71 -23.43 -11.51
C THR A 106 -8.21 -23.63 -11.44
N ASP A 107 -8.67 -24.62 -10.64
CA ASP A 107 -10.09 -24.90 -10.39
C ASP A 107 -10.69 -24.11 -9.21
N VAL A 108 -9.97 -23.13 -8.65
CA VAL A 108 -10.48 -22.30 -7.54
C VAL A 108 -11.05 -21.00 -8.11
N PRO A 109 -12.33 -20.68 -7.87
CA PRO A 109 -12.90 -19.42 -8.33
C PRO A 109 -12.28 -18.24 -7.61
N ASN A 110 -12.16 -17.13 -8.31
CA ASN A 110 -11.80 -15.85 -7.71
C ASN A 110 -13.08 -15.07 -7.38
N PHE A 111 -13.47 -15.02 -6.11
CA PHE A 111 -14.65 -14.27 -5.67
C PHE A 111 -14.38 -12.76 -5.56
N ASN A 112 -13.29 -12.37 -4.90
CA ASN A 112 -12.98 -10.97 -4.67
C ASN A 112 -11.49 -10.67 -4.38
N THR A 113 -10.61 -11.62 -4.66
CA THR A 113 -9.17 -11.40 -4.49
C THR A 113 -8.63 -10.53 -5.62
N ARG A 114 -7.76 -9.60 -5.28
CA ARG A 114 -7.04 -8.72 -6.20
C ARG A 114 -5.57 -8.69 -5.86
N LEU A 115 -4.74 -8.19 -6.78
CA LEU A 115 -3.32 -7.97 -6.50
C LEU A 115 -3.10 -6.70 -5.69
N ALA A 116 -2.14 -6.76 -4.77
CA ALA A 116 -1.65 -5.62 -4.04
C ALA A 116 -0.88 -4.66 -4.96
N SER A 117 -0.91 -3.38 -4.64
CA SER A 117 -0.05 -2.40 -5.30
C SER A 117 1.38 -2.55 -4.82
N LEU A 118 2.34 -2.43 -5.74
CA LEU A 118 3.74 -2.42 -5.41
C LEU A 118 4.07 -1.17 -4.59
N ASN A 119 4.65 -1.38 -3.40
CA ASN A 119 5.22 -0.35 -2.54
C ASN A 119 6.27 -1.00 -1.64
N PHE A 120 7.01 -0.21 -0.87
CA PHE A 120 8.10 -0.74 -0.05
C PHE A 120 7.62 -1.74 1.02
N SER A 121 6.50 -1.49 1.68
CA SER A 121 5.94 -2.40 2.70
C SER A 121 5.50 -3.73 2.10
N GLN A 122 4.96 -3.71 0.88
CA GLN A 122 4.52 -4.91 0.16
C GLN A 122 5.65 -5.89 -0.13
N LEU A 123 6.90 -5.43 -0.23
CA LEU A 123 8.06 -6.31 -0.41
C LEU A 123 8.23 -7.33 0.74
N TYR A 124 7.67 -7.03 1.91
CA TYR A 124 7.76 -7.86 3.10
C TYR A 124 6.51 -8.65 3.42
N GLU A 125 5.43 -8.43 2.67
CA GLU A 125 4.23 -9.24 2.82
C GLU A 125 4.48 -10.67 2.31
N ASP A 126 3.76 -11.61 2.90
CA ASP A 126 3.85 -13.02 2.52
C ASP A 126 3.01 -13.34 1.28
N SER A 127 2.21 -12.40 0.80
CA SER A 127 1.30 -12.58 -0.33
C SER A 127 1.14 -11.29 -1.12
N TRP A 128 1.10 -11.42 -2.43
CA TRP A 128 0.66 -10.37 -3.35
C TRP A 128 -0.86 -10.31 -3.51
N PHE A 129 -1.58 -11.29 -2.95
CA PHE A 129 -3.04 -11.35 -3.05
C PHE A 129 -3.70 -10.61 -1.88
N LEU A 130 -4.54 -9.63 -2.20
CA LEU A 130 -5.46 -8.98 -1.26
C LEU A 130 -6.79 -9.72 -1.30
N GLY A 131 -6.92 -10.72 -0.44
CA GLY A 131 -8.03 -11.66 -0.37
C GLY A 131 -7.53 -13.06 -0.05
N TYR A 132 -8.43 -14.03 -0.10
CA TYR A 132 -8.14 -15.40 0.33
C TYR A 132 -8.53 -16.46 -0.71
N ASP A 133 -8.69 -16.07 -1.99
CA ASP A 133 -9.02 -17.02 -3.04
C ASP A 133 -7.78 -17.69 -3.66
N ARG A 134 -6.60 -17.17 -3.32
CA ARG A 134 -5.31 -17.71 -3.77
C ARG A 134 -4.33 -17.81 -2.60
N LEU A 135 -3.60 -18.93 -2.58
CA LEU A 135 -2.44 -19.14 -1.69
C LEU A 135 -1.18 -19.04 -2.53
N PRO A 136 -0.27 -18.09 -2.22
CA PRO A 136 0.89 -17.82 -3.06
C PRO A 136 1.91 -18.94 -3.04
N ASP A 137 2.54 -19.20 -4.17
CA ASP A 137 3.78 -19.94 -4.30
C ASP A 137 4.95 -18.95 -4.21
N ASN A 138 5.65 -18.99 -3.10
CA ASN A 138 6.75 -18.08 -2.82
C ASN A 138 8.10 -18.80 -2.90
N ASN A 139 9.05 -18.19 -3.58
CA ASN A 139 10.45 -18.54 -3.48
C ASN A 139 11.26 -17.29 -3.82
N HIS A 140 11.38 -16.39 -2.84
CA HIS A 140 12.02 -15.11 -3.08
C HIS A 140 12.86 -14.64 -1.90
N LEU A 141 13.85 -13.81 -2.22
CA LEU A 141 14.72 -13.10 -1.30
C LEU A 141 14.46 -11.60 -1.42
N THR A 142 14.35 -10.92 -0.27
CA THR A 142 14.08 -9.48 -0.20
C THR A 142 15.20 -8.76 0.57
N PRO A 143 16.30 -8.37 -0.09
CA PRO A 143 17.26 -7.45 0.48
C PRO A 143 16.72 -6.03 0.51
N SER A 144 17.01 -5.30 1.59
CA SER A 144 16.74 -3.87 1.69
C SER A 144 17.69 -3.15 2.63
N LEU A 145 17.66 -1.83 2.52
CA LEU A 145 18.40 -0.92 3.38
C LEU A 145 17.47 0.21 3.79
N ASN A 146 17.39 0.50 5.09
CA ASN A 146 16.74 1.68 5.62
C ASN A 146 17.79 2.58 6.28
N TYR A 147 17.68 3.87 6.05
CA TYR A 147 18.43 4.92 6.71
C TYR A 147 17.47 5.90 7.37
N ARG A 148 17.64 6.12 8.67
CA ARG A 148 16.82 7.06 9.44
C ARG A 148 17.69 8.05 10.21
N TYR A 149 17.30 9.31 10.15
CA TYR A 149 17.86 10.37 11.00
C TYR A 149 16.79 10.91 11.93
N ILE A 150 17.10 10.92 13.23
CA ILE A 150 16.25 11.46 14.29
C ILE A 150 17.04 12.61 14.93
N ASP A 151 16.42 13.80 14.98
CA ASP A 151 17.03 14.99 15.57
C ASP A 151 17.06 14.90 17.11
N GLY A 152 17.72 15.88 17.74
CA GLY A 152 17.84 15.94 19.20
C GLY A 152 16.54 16.15 19.96
N ASN A 153 15.46 16.55 19.26
CA ASN A 153 14.11 16.66 19.82
C ASN A 153 13.31 15.34 19.69
N GLY A 154 13.91 14.30 19.11
CA GLY A 154 13.26 13.02 18.88
C GLY A 154 12.38 12.98 17.61
N LEU A 155 12.45 13.99 16.74
CA LEU A 155 11.69 14.02 15.49
C LEU A 155 12.47 13.30 14.37
N THR A 156 11.78 12.42 13.67
CA THR A 156 12.33 11.80 12.44
C THR A 156 12.37 12.84 11.33
N ARG A 157 13.58 13.27 10.96
CA ARG A 157 13.83 14.26 9.93
C ARG A 157 14.01 13.67 8.55
N LEU A 158 14.50 12.44 8.48
CA LEU A 158 14.67 11.69 7.25
C LEU A 158 14.48 10.21 7.55
N ASP A 159 13.68 9.56 6.74
CA ASP A 159 13.54 8.10 6.67
C ASP A 159 13.58 7.70 5.19
N ALA A 160 14.59 6.95 4.82
CA ALA A 160 14.78 6.54 3.44
C ALA A 160 15.01 5.03 3.37
N SER A 161 14.23 4.37 2.55
CA SER A 161 14.29 2.92 2.36
C SER A 161 14.47 2.59 0.88
N VAL A 162 15.23 1.55 0.61
CA VAL A 162 15.37 0.96 -0.72
C VAL A 162 15.41 -0.55 -0.59
N GLY A 163 14.74 -1.25 -1.49
CA GLY A 163 14.71 -2.71 -1.49
C GLY A 163 14.24 -3.29 -2.81
N LYS A 164 14.37 -4.59 -2.94
CA LYS A 164 14.00 -5.35 -4.13
C LYS A 164 13.61 -6.76 -3.71
N GLN A 165 12.58 -7.31 -4.34
CA GLN A 165 12.25 -8.73 -4.20
C GLN A 165 12.81 -9.48 -5.40
N ILE A 166 13.63 -10.50 -5.15
CA ILE A 166 14.31 -11.31 -6.16
C ILE A 166 13.69 -12.70 -6.11
N TYR A 167 13.09 -13.13 -7.21
CA TYR A 167 12.46 -14.44 -7.32
C TYR A 167 13.51 -15.49 -7.71
N LEU A 168 13.50 -16.61 -7.02
CA LEU A 168 14.38 -17.76 -7.25
C LEU A 168 13.67 -18.86 -8.06
N SER A 169 12.38 -18.71 -8.33
CA SER A 169 11.56 -19.56 -9.19
C SER A 169 10.40 -18.76 -9.78
N ASP A 170 9.88 -19.21 -10.92
CA ASP A 170 8.72 -18.62 -11.56
C ASP A 170 7.49 -18.67 -10.63
N ILE A 171 6.65 -17.63 -10.68
CA ILE A 171 5.37 -17.57 -9.98
C ILE A 171 4.34 -18.28 -10.87
N ARG A 172 3.64 -19.26 -10.33
CA ARG A 172 2.67 -20.09 -11.07
C ARG A 172 1.22 -19.85 -10.62
N VAL A 173 1.02 -19.33 -9.40
CA VAL A 173 -0.32 -19.00 -8.91
C VAL A 173 -0.73 -17.61 -9.38
N HIS A 174 -1.80 -17.53 -10.18
CA HIS A 174 -2.33 -16.30 -10.76
C HIS A 174 -3.80 -16.07 -10.34
N LEU A 175 -4.31 -14.84 -10.60
CA LEU A 175 -5.72 -14.52 -10.34
C LEU A 175 -6.66 -15.13 -11.40
N ASP A 176 -6.22 -15.28 -12.62
CA ASP A 176 -7.00 -15.59 -13.83
C ASP A 176 -7.06 -17.09 -14.17
N ASN A 177 -6.77 -17.95 -13.22
CA ASN A 177 -6.81 -19.42 -13.40
C ASN A 177 -5.93 -19.94 -14.56
N THR A 178 -4.93 -19.18 -14.97
CA THR A 178 -3.92 -19.66 -15.93
C THR A 178 -2.78 -20.35 -15.19
N ASP A 179 -2.20 -21.39 -15.78
CA ASP A 179 -1.00 -22.08 -15.25
C ASP A 179 0.28 -21.62 -15.99
N ASP A 180 0.15 -20.60 -16.82
CA ASP A 180 1.30 -20.01 -17.52
C ASP A 180 2.17 -19.26 -16.53
N GLY A 181 3.29 -19.85 -16.15
CA GLY A 181 4.22 -19.27 -15.18
C GLY A 181 4.64 -17.85 -15.59
N LEU A 182 4.36 -16.90 -14.72
CA LEU A 182 4.83 -15.52 -14.90
C LEU A 182 6.32 -15.46 -14.60
N LYS A 183 7.13 -15.33 -15.66
CA LYS A 183 8.57 -15.17 -15.53
C LYS A 183 8.89 -13.76 -15.05
N ILE A 184 8.93 -13.61 -13.74
CA ILE A 184 9.38 -12.38 -13.09
C ILE A 184 10.64 -12.70 -12.31
N ASP A 185 11.78 -12.15 -12.75
CA ASP A 185 13.04 -12.30 -12.02
C ASP A 185 13.05 -11.47 -10.74
N ASN A 186 12.35 -10.33 -10.74
CA ASN A 186 12.32 -9.41 -9.61
C ASN A 186 11.21 -8.34 -9.75
N THR A 187 10.95 -7.62 -8.66
CA THR A 187 9.97 -6.51 -8.62
C THR A 187 10.46 -5.20 -9.23
N GLY A 188 11.74 -5.11 -9.63
CA GLY A 188 12.42 -3.83 -9.76
C GLY A 188 12.86 -3.29 -8.39
N THR A 189 13.60 -2.19 -8.40
CA THR A 189 14.06 -1.51 -7.18
C THR A 189 12.98 -0.58 -6.69
N VAL A 190 12.49 -0.82 -5.47
CA VAL A 190 11.47 -0.01 -4.79
C VAL A 190 12.16 0.89 -3.78
N PHE A 191 11.77 2.14 -3.74
CA PHE A 191 12.30 3.12 -2.80
C PHE A 191 11.18 3.93 -2.15
N GLU A 192 11.44 4.39 -0.93
CA GLU A 192 10.57 5.25 -0.16
C GLU A 192 11.44 6.26 0.59
N VAL A 193 11.08 7.52 0.55
CA VAL A 193 11.74 8.61 1.26
C VAL A 193 10.70 9.49 1.90
N SER A 194 10.76 9.62 3.22
CA SER A 194 9.96 10.56 3.99
C SER A 194 10.87 11.54 4.69
N THR A 195 10.62 12.83 4.54
CA THR A 195 11.44 13.86 5.17
C THR A 195 10.61 15.00 5.71
N GLN A 196 11.02 15.49 6.87
CA GLN A 196 10.46 16.68 7.51
C GLN A 196 11.56 17.75 7.68
N PRO A 197 11.90 18.50 6.61
CA PRO A 197 12.97 19.51 6.66
C PRO A 197 12.70 20.64 7.65
N ARG A 198 11.41 20.95 7.87
CA ARG A 198 10.91 21.94 8.83
C ARG A 198 9.76 21.33 9.63
N GLN A 199 9.42 21.93 10.77
CA GLN A 199 8.34 21.45 11.63
C GLN A 199 6.96 21.47 10.96
N ASP A 200 6.78 22.35 9.99
CA ASP A 200 5.53 22.62 9.28
C ASP A 200 5.51 22.09 7.85
N PHE A 201 6.56 21.37 7.41
CA PHE A 201 6.68 20.93 6.02
C PHE A 201 7.19 19.49 5.91
N TRP A 202 6.46 18.65 5.18
CA TRP A 202 6.79 17.23 4.91
C TRP A 202 6.83 16.97 3.41
N VAL A 203 7.70 16.07 3.03
CA VAL A 203 7.80 15.52 1.67
C VAL A 203 7.88 14.01 1.78
N ASP A 204 6.97 13.34 1.10
CA ASP A 204 6.95 11.89 0.95
C ASP A 204 7.12 11.54 -0.52
N LEU A 205 8.01 10.63 -0.82
CA LEU A 205 8.33 10.15 -2.16
C LEU A 205 8.45 8.63 -2.09
N ASP A 206 7.66 7.92 -2.88
CA ASP A 206 7.80 6.49 -3.08
C ASP A 206 7.74 6.14 -4.56
N GLY A 207 8.42 5.07 -4.94
CA GLY A 207 8.48 4.69 -6.33
C GLY A 207 9.19 3.37 -6.57
N SER A 208 9.16 2.94 -7.83
CA SER A 208 9.87 1.76 -8.30
C SER A 208 10.40 1.96 -9.71
N VAL A 209 11.60 1.47 -9.93
CA VAL A 209 12.24 1.41 -11.24
C VAL A 209 12.61 -0.04 -11.57
N ASP A 210 12.53 -0.41 -12.83
CA ASP A 210 12.98 -1.73 -13.30
C ASP A 210 14.50 -1.81 -13.41
N ASP A 211 15.03 -2.93 -13.90
CA ASP A 211 16.47 -3.13 -14.07
C ASP A 211 17.08 -2.29 -15.19
N ASN A 212 16.28 -1.73 -16.08
CA ASN A 212 16.70 -0.78 -17.12
C ASN A 212 16.64 0.67 -16.66
N ALA A 213 16.26 0.90 -15.40
CA ALA A 213 15.96 2.20 -14.80
C ALA A 213 14.69 2.88 -15.40
N ASP A 214 13.82 2.11 -16.04
CA ASP A 214 12.51 2.60 -16.45
C ASP A 214 11.57 2.70 -15.25
N LEU A 215 10.81 3.80 -15.20
CA LEU A 215 9.91 4.10 -14.09
C LEU A 215 8.66 3.20 -14.16
N ASN A 216 8.45 2.36 -13.16
CA ASN A 216 7.21 1.59 -12.99
C ASN A 216 6.13 2.46 -12.34
N TYR A 217 6.47 3.11 -11.22
CA TYR A 217 5.60 4.09 -10.61
C TYR A 217 6.39 5.09 -9.78
N ILE A 218 5.80 6.26 -9.59
CA ILE A 218 6.24 7.28 -8.64
C ILE A 218 5.02 7.93 -8.00
N ASN A 219 5.08 8.12 -6.71
CA ASN A 219 4.11 8.89 -5.93
C ASN A 219 4.87 9.91 -5.09
N THR A 220 4.47 11.17 -5.19
CA THR A 220 5.10 12.27 -4.46
C THR A 220 4.03 13.08 -3.77
N GLN A 221 4.22 13.35 -2.50
CA GLN A 221 3.32 14.16 -1.68
C GLN A 221 4.09 15.24 -0.94
N PHE A 222 3.56 16.46 -1.00
CA PHE A 222 4.03 17.61 -0.24
C PHE A 222 2.94 18.04 0.71
N ARG A 223 3.27 18.22 1.97
CA ARG A 223 2.36 18.69 3.01
C ARG A 223 2.96 19.91 3.69
N TYR A 224 2.17 20.95 3.79
CA TYR A 224 2.52 22.19 4.48
C TYR A 224 1.42 22.57 5.47
N ALA A 225 1.77 22.67 6.75
CA ALA A 225 0.86 23.02 7.84
C ALA A 225 1.44 24.19 8.65
N PRO A 226 1.35 25.44 8.14
CA PRO A 226 1.97 26.60 8.79
C PRO A 226 1.35 26.96 10.13
N THR A 227 0.10 26.58 10.37
CA THR A 227 -0.61 26.79 11.63
C THR A 227 -1.39 25.53 11.99
N PHE A 228 -1.85 25.45 13.24
CA PHE A 228 -2.65 24.33 13.73
C PHE A 228 -3.92 24.05 12.87
N ASN A 229 -4.53 25.12 12.33
CA ASN A 229 -5.81 25.05 11.61
C ASN A 229 -5.65 25.15 10.08
N SER A 230 -4.44 25.19 9.53
CA SER A 230 -4.23 25.26 8.10
C SER A 230 -3.38 24.11 7.59
N LEU A 231 -3.83 23.52 6.48
CA LEU A 231 -3.15 22.38 5.84
C LEU A 231 -3.23 22.54 4.32
N TYR A 232 -2.13 22.34 3.66
CA TYR A 232 -2.01 22.29 2.21
C TYR A 232 -1.32 21.00 1.81
N ASN A 233 -1.93 20.24 0.90
CA ASN A 233 -1.33 19.06 0.32
C ASN A 233 -1.29 19.20 -1.20
N LEU A 234 -0.18 18.79 -1.78
CA LEU A 234 0.00 18.60 -3.22
C LEU A 234 0.54 17.21 -3.45
N GLY A 235 -0.01 16.49 -4.42
CA GLY A 235 0.43 15.16 -4.76
C GLY A 235 0.51 14.96 -6.26
N TYR A 236 1.42 14.09 -6.66
CA TYR A 236 1.52 13.59 -8.02
C TYR A 236 1.76 12.09 -7.98
N ILE A 237 0.96 11.34 -8.72
CA ILE A 237 1.15 9.92 -8.93
C ILE A 237 1.25 9.63 -10.42
N LYS A 238 2.24 8.84 -10.80
CA LYS A 238 2.33 8.22 -12.11
C LYS A 238 2.63 6.74 -11.93
N ARG A 239 1.87 5.90 -12.61
CA ARG A 239 2.08 4.45 -12.67
C ARG A 239 1.92 4.02 -14.11
N ASN A 240 2.92 3.34 -14.63
CA ASN A 240 2.84 2.69 -15.91
C ASN A 240 2.23 1.29 -15.71
N GLU A 241 1.56 0.74 -16.73
CA GLU A 241 1.00 -0.60 -16.68
C GLU A 241 2.03 -1.58 -16.14
N SER A 242 1.76 -2.14 -14.98
CA SER A 242 2.70 -2.99 -14.30
C SER A 242 2.49 -4.45 -14.70
N ARG A 243 3.55 -5.25 -14.58
CA ARG A 243 3.51 -6.71 -14.72
C ARG A 243 2.51 -7.38 -13.78
N PHE A 244 1.98 -6.65 -12.79
CA PHE A 244 0.96 -7.09 -11.83
C PHE A 244 -0.47 -6.70 -12.26
N GLY A 245 -0.71 -6.33 -13.54
CA GLY A 245 -2.03 -6.06 -14.10
C GLY A 245 -2.69 -4.76 -13.60
N GLN A 246 -1.91 -3.82 -13.11
CA GLN A 246 -2.41 -2.50 -12.72
C GLN A 246 -2.44 -1.59 -13.94
N LYS A 247 -3.56 -0.87 -14.13
CA LYS A 247 -3.74 0.08 -15.24
C LYS A 247 -2.83 1.30 -15.08
N ASP A 248 -2.49 1.91 -16.21
CA ASP A 248 -1.83 3.22 -16.24
C ASP A 248 -2.62 4.25 -15.43
N LEU A 249 -1.89 5.05 -14.72
CA LEU A 249 -2.45 6.15 -13.93
C LEU A 249 -1.47 7.31 -13.94
N SER A 250 -1.97 8.50 -14.24
CA SER A 250 -1.24 9.74 -14.06
C SER A 250 -2.20 10.81 -13.54
N ALA A 251 -1.96 11.27 -12.31
CA ALA A 251 -2.86 12.21 -11.66
C ALA A 251 -2.12 13.21 -10.76
N PHE A 252 -2.63 14.44 -10.75
CA PHE A 252 -2.29 15.43 -9.72
C PHE A 252 -3.41 15.51 -8.69
N THR A 253 -3.04 15.64 -7.43
CA THR A 253 -3.97 15.89 -6.32
C THR A 253 -3.60 17.18 -5.61
N GLY A 254 -4.59 17.91 -5.17
CA GLY A 254 -4.39 19.09 -4.33
C GLY A 254 -5.50 19.17 -3.29
N SER A 255 -5.15 19.50 -2.05
CA SER A 255 -6.15 19.78 -1.02
C SER A 255 -5.69 20.89 -0.09
N ALA A 256 -6.66 21.62 0.44
CA ALA A 256 -6.39 22.67 1.41
C ALA A 256 -7.49 22.71 2.48
N VAL A 257 -7.05 22.97 3.73
CA VAL A 257 -7.91 23.38 4.83
C VAL A 257 -7.48 24.78 5.21
N LEU A 258 -8.40 25.74 5.17
CA LEU A 258 -8.14 27.15 5.39
C LEU A 258 -9.03 27.67 6.53
N PRO A 259 -8.46 28.17 7.62
CA PRO A 259 -9.25 28.83 8.66
C PRO A 259 -9.82 30.16 8.13
N ILE A 260 -11.13 30.35 8.30
CA ILE A 260 -11.83 31.59 8.02
C ILE A 260 -11.85 32.44 9.29
N ASN A 261 -12.16 31.77 10.42
CA ASN A 261 -12.10 32.31 11.76
C ASN A 261 -11.94 31.18 12.78
N ASP A 262 -12.09 31.45 14.07
CA ASP A 262 -11.88 30.46 15.14
C ASP A 262 -12.79 29.23 15.05
N ASN A 263 -13.97 29.37 14.42
CA ASN A 263 -14.95 28.30 14.33
C ASN A 263 -15.18 27.77 12.91
N TRP A 264 -14.88 28.57 11.90
CA TRP A 264 -15.13 28.21 10.52
C TRP A 264 -13.87 27.91 9.73
N GLN A 265 -13.87 26.83 8.99
CA GLN A 265 -12.83 26.42 8.06
C GLN A 265 -13.42 26.14 6.68
N PHE A 266 -12.70 26.53 5.64
CA PHE A 266 -12.94 26.07 4.29
C PHE A 266 -12.09 24.84 4.03
N LEU A 267 -12.67 23.82 3.38
CA LEU A 267 -11.94 22.69 2.87
C LEU A 267 -12.16 22.55 1.37
N GLY A 268 -11.11 22.21 0.65
CA GLY A 268 -11.17 21.95 -0.78
C GLY A 268 -10.22 20.84 -1.17
N ALA A 269 -10.62 20.01 -2.13
CA ALA A 269 -9.77 18.99 -2.71
C ALA A 269 -10.06 18.85 -4.21
N VAL A 270 -9.03 18.61 -4.99
CA VAL A 270 -9.11 18.39 -6.43
C VAL A 270 -8.21 17.21 -6.82
N GLN A 271 -8.68 16.44 -7.80
CA GLN A 271 -7.87 15.44 -8.49
C GLN A 271 -7.99 15.67 -9.99
N TYR A 272 -6.86 15.80 -10.66
CA TYR A 272 -6.79 15.94 -12.11
C TYR A 272 -6.16 14.69 -12.72
N ASP A 273 -6.92 14.01 -13.58
CA ASP A 273 -6.50 12.83 -14.32
C ASP A 273 -5.83 13.29 -15.62
N ASN A 274 -4.53 13.06 -15.76
CA ASN A 274 -3.75 13.44 -16.91
C ASN A 274 -4.08 12.56 -18.15
N GLU A 275 -4.40 11.28 -17.93
CA GLU A 275 -4.72 10.34 -19.01
C GLU A 275 -6.03 10.75 -19.70
N LYS A 276 -7.02 11.12 -18.90
CA LYS A 276 -8.33 11.56 -19.38
C LYS A 276 -8.42 13.07 -19.58
N SER A 277 -7.36 13.82 -19.25
CA SER A 277 -7.28 15.30 -19.35
C SER A 277 -8.48 16.00 -18.70
N ARG A 278 -8.90 15.55 -17.50
CA ARG A 278 -10.07 16.09 -16.80
C ARG A 278 -9.89 16.07 -15.27
N PHE A 279 -10.65 16.94 -14.60
CA PHE A 279 -10.82 16.82 -13.15
C PHE A 279 -11.69 15.59 -12.86
N SER A 280 -11.09 14.56 -12.26
CA SER A 280 -11.78 13.32 -11.89
C SER A 280 -12.57 13.45 -10.59
N ASP A 281 -12.11 14.31 -9.68
CA ASP A 281 -12.76 14.60 -8.40
C ASP A 281 -12.53 16.06 -8.00
N VAL A 282 -13.58 16.73 -7.58
CA VAL A 282 -13.54 18.10 -7.04
C VAL A 282 -14.48 18.16 -5.84
N LEU A 283 -13.94 18.56 -4.69
CA LEU A 283 -14.69 18.72 -3.45
C LEU A 283 -14.44 20.11 -2.90
N ALA A 284 -15.49 20.77 -2.44
CA ALA A 284 -15.39 22.02 -1.73
C ALA A 284 -16.48 22.13 -0.65
N GLY A 285 -16.14 22.68 0.50
CA GLY A 285 -17.09 22.79 1.60
C GLY A 285 -16.61 23.65 2.75
N PHE A 286 -17.45 23.70 3.75
CA PHE A 286 -17.19 24.44 4.98
C PHE A 286 -17.43 23.54 6.19
N THR A 287 -16.56 23.68 7.17
CA THR A 287 -16.69 23.04 8.47
C THR A 287 -16.84 24.13 9.54
N TYR A 288 -17.85 23.97 10.37
CA TYR A 288 -18.03 24.74 11.61
C TYR A 288 -17.69 23.84 12.78
N ASP A 289 -16.84 24.28 13.66
CA ASP A 289 -16.48 23.55 14.88
C ASP A 289 -16.66 24.44 16.10
N SER A 290 -17.31 23.87 17.14
CA SER A 290 -17.52 24.50 18.42
C SER A 290 -17.14 23.52 19.54
N CYS A 291 -17.19 23.98 20.78
CA CYS A 291 -16.86 23.13 21.94
C CYS A 291 -17.70 21.84 22.02
N CYS A 292 -18.92 21.83 21.50
CA CYS A 292 -19.88 20.76 21.74
C CYS A 292 -20.35 20.03 20.49
N TYR A 293 -20.25 20.64 19.31
CA TYR A 293 -20.63 20.01 18.03
C TYR A 293 -19.83 20.59 16.87
N GLY A 294 -19.66 19.76 15.85
CA GLY A 294 -19.13 20.12 14.55
C GLY A 294 -20.18 19.91 13.46
N LEU A 295 -20.19 20.76 12.46
CA LEU A 295 -21.03 20.67 11.27
C LEU A 295 -20.15 20.84 10.02
N SER A 296 -20.18 19.87 9.13
CA SER A 296 -19.51 19.95 7.83
C SER A 296 -20.54 19.85 6.71
N ILE A 297 -20.46 20.76 5.74
CA ILE A 297 -21.26 20.72 4.52
C ILE A 297 -20.33 20.87 3.35
N TYR A 298 -20.39 19.92 2.41
CA TYR A 298 -19.55 19.94 1.23
C TYR A 298 -20.27 19.43 -0.01
N ALA A 299 -19.89 19.99 -1.15
CA ALA A 299 -20.31 19.56 -2.47
C ALA A 299 -19.15 18.81 -3.14
N ARG A 300 -19.46 17.71 -3.81
CA ARG A 300 -18.50 16.90 -4.56
C ARG A 300 -19.02 16.65 -5.97
N ARG A 301 -18.12 16.79 -6.93
CA ARG A 301 -18.29 16.34 -8.30
C ARG A 301 -17.23 15.30 -8.61
N TYR A 302 -17.63 14.11 -9.03
CA TYR A 302 -16.70 13.01 -9.28
C TYR A 302 -17.15 12.14 -10.43
N TYR A 303 -16.23 11.38 -11.01
CA TYR A 303 -16.53 10.35 -12.00
C TYR A 303 -16.45 8.99 -11.32
N ASP A 304 -17.52 8.19 -11.44
CA ASP A 304 -17.52 6.80 -10.95
C ASP A 304 -16.80 5.92 -11.96
N GLU A 305 -15.68 5.33 -11.56
CA GLU A 305 -14.89 4.42 -12.41
C GLU A 305 -15.59 3.08 -12.68
N LEU A 306 -16.57 2.71 -11.84
CA LEU A 306 -17.38 1.51 -11.99
C LEU A 306 -18.59 1.72 -12.92
N SER A 307 -18.88 2.95 -13.27
CA SER A 307 -19.97 3.32 -14.17
C SER A 307 -19.44 3.48 -15.60
N ASP A 308 -20.04 2.79 -16.56
CA ASP A 308 -19.78 2.99 -18.00
C ASP A 308 -20.20 4.39 -18.51
N LYS A 309 -20.72 5.24 -17.62
CA LYS A 309 -21.15 6.58 -17.94
C LYS A 309 -19.97 7.55 -17.91
N ASP A 310 -19.72 8.20 -19.03
CA ASP A 310 -18.74 9.30 -19.13
C ASP A 310 -19.32 10.65 -18.63
N SER A 311 -20.20 10.58 -17.62
CA SER A 311 -20.83 11.73 -16.99
C SER A 311 -20.41 11.82 -15.52
N ALA A 312 -20.12 13.05 -15.07
CA ALA A 312 -19.80 13.29 -13.67
C ALA A 312 -21.06 13.20 -12.78
N ASP A 313 -20.92 12.55 -11.65
CA ASP A 313 -21.90 12.55 -10.59
C ASP A 313 -21.68 13.74 -9.65
N HIS A 314 -22.77 14.17 -9.01
CA HIS A 314 -22.78 15.29 -8.08
C HIS A 314 -23.39 14.85 -6.75
N ALA A 315 -22.75 15.19 -5.65
CA ALA A 315 -23.23 14.90 -4.31
C ALA A 315 -23.13 16.16 -3.41
N ILE A 316 -24.12 16.35 -2.55
CA ILE A 316 -24.07 17.29 -1.45
C ILE A 316 -24.14 16.44 -0.18
N MET A 317 -23.16 16.60 0.70
CA MET A 317 -23.02 15.82 1.93
C MET A 317 -22.99 16.76 3.12
N ALA A 318 -23.65 16.34 4.21
CA ALA A 318 -23.63 17.02 5.48
C ALA A 318 -23.27 16.00 6.57
N GLU A 319 -22.38 16.39 7.45
CA GLU A 319 -21.93 15.60 8.59
C GLU A 319 -22.08 16.42 9.87
N ILE A 320 -22.60 15.80 10.91
CA ILE A 320 -22.71 16.40 12.24
C ILE A 320 -21.92 15.53 13.20
N SER A 321 -20.95 16.10 13.87
CA SER A 321 -20.18 15.48 14.96
C SER A 321 -20.59 16.08 16.30
N LEU A 322 -20.74 15.23 17.31
CA LEU A 322 -21.03 15.66 18.69
C LEU A 322 -19.77 15.45 19.52
N ASN A 323 -19.20 16.54 20.01
CA ASN A 323 -18.00 16.53 20.83
C ASN A 323 -18.40 16.32 22.30
N GLY A 324 -17.91 15.25 22.93
CA GLY A 324 -18.12 14.98 24.36
C GLY A 324 -19.19 13.95 24.72
N LEU A 325 -19.67 13.15 23.76
CA LEU A 325 -20.47 11.94 24.01
C LEU A 325 -19.56 10.69 23.91
N SER A 326 -18.50 10.63 24.71
CA SER A 326 -17.66 9.43 24.85
C SER A 326 -17.63 8.99 26.30
#